data_ea62b88e051e8352e2029f8bea039677
#
_entry.id   ea62b88e051e8352e2029f8bea039677
#
_cell.length_a   1.000
_cell.length_b   1.000
_cell.length_c   1.000
_cell.angle_alpha   90.00
_cell.angle_beta   90.00
_cell.angle_gamma   90.00
#
_symmetry.space_group_name_H-M   'P 1'
#
loop_
_entity.id
_entity.type
_entity.pdbx_description
1 polymer ?
#
loop_
_entity_poly.entity_id
_entity_poly.type
_entity_poly.pdbx_seq_one_letter_code
_entity_poly.pdbx_strand_id
1 'polypeptide(L)'
;MILALGKDRKAYLLERDDLGGIGGQLAGATVSDIRIMTSPAAYPVGNDIFVAFQGPGTQCPGPGKGNGLTVLKISGGSPLKMNTAWCGGLSGRGSAVATTTDGHSNPIVWILGAESDNRLHGFRGDTGELIVTSEPLSGLRHFQTPIATPDRLYVGADGRVYAFSF
;
A
#
# COMPACT_ATOMS: atom_id res chain seq x y z
N MET A 1 -14.84 -6.09 9.32
CA MET A 1 -14.30 -6.62 8.05
C MET A 1 -12.79 -6.73 8.14
N ILE A 2 -12.21 -7.77 7.56
CA ILE A 2 -10.75 -8.00 7.44
C ILE A 2 -10.41 -8.10 5.96
N LEU A 3 -9.32 -7.47 5.52
CA LEU A 3 -8.70 -7.73 4.23
C LEU A 3 -7.45 -8.59 4.44
N ALA A 4 -7.40 -9.74 3.79
CA ALA A 4 -6.22 -10.60 3.74
C ALA A 4 -5.60 -10.56 2.33
N LEU A 5 -4.28 -10.37 2.26
CA LEU A 5 -3.50 -10.42 1.04
C LEU A 5 -2.61 -11.66 1.03
N GLY A 6 -2.66 -12.40 -0.06
CA GLY A 6 -2.02 -13.71 -0.16
C GLY A 6 -0.83 -13.76 -1.12
N LYS A 7 0.09 -14.70 -0.87
CA LYS A 7 1.16 -15.03 -1.83
C LYS A 7 0.62 -15.64 -3.14
N ASP A 8 -0.65 -16.01 -3.17
CA ASP A 8 -1.40 -16.43 -4.35
C ASP A 8 -1.85 -15.25 -5.23
N ARG A 9 -1.40 -14.03 -4.92
CA ARG A 9 -1.68 -12.79 -5.65
C ARG A 9 -3.10 -12.26 -5.48
N LYS A 10 -3.84 -12.80 -4.51
CA LYS A 10 -5.24 -12.44 -4.26
C LYS A 10 -5.41 -11.57 -3.03
N ALA A 11 -6.48 -10.81 -3.04
CA ALA A 11 -7.07 -10.14 -1.90
C ALA A 11 -8.39 -10.84 -1.55
N TYR A 12 -8.62 -11.03 -0.25
CA TYR A 12 -9.82 -11.65 0.30
C TYR A 12 -10.44 -10.72 1.33
N LEU A 13 -11.73 -10.44 1.20
CA LEU A 13 -12.52 -9.75 2.21
C LEU A 13 -13.25 -10.79 3.06
N LEU A 14 -13.12 -10.70 4.37
CA LEU A 14 -13.71 -11.61 5.33
C LEU A 14 -14.53 -10.81 6.35
N GLU A 15 -15.61 -11.44 6.84
CA GLU A 15 -16.30 -10.90 8.01
C GLU A 15 -15.41 -11.05 9.25
N ARG A 16 -15.29 -9.99 10.06
CA ARG A 16 -14.37 -10.00 11.21
C ARG A 16 -14.85 -10.95 12.31
N ASP A 17 -16.16 -10.97 12.55
CA ASP A 17 -16.76 -11.67 13.67
C ASP A 17 -17.15 -13.12 13.31
N ASP A 18 -17.23 -13.44 12.01
CA ASP A 18 -17.40 -14.80 11.47
C ASP A 18 -16.59 -14.94 10.17
N LEU A 19 -15.44 -15.56 10.26
CA LEU A 19 -14.55 -15.76 9.12
C LEU A 19 -15.10 -16.74 8.07
N GLY A 20 -16.20 -17.45 8.37
CA GLY A 20 -16.92 -18.32 7.44
C GLY A 20 -16.20 -19.61 7.06
N GLY A 21 -15.09 -19.96 7.72
CA GLY A 21 -14.30 -21.15 7.41
C GLY A 21 -13.62 -21.10 6.03
N ILE A 22 -13.26 -22.27 5.49
CA ILE A 22 -12.61 -22.36 4.16
C ILE A 22 -13.64 -22.03 3.07
N GLY A 23 -13.33 -21.01 2.26
CA GLY A 23 -14.21 -20.54 1.19
C GLY A 23 -15.30 -19.56 1.62
N GLY A 24 -15.33 -19.16 2.91
CA GLY A 24 -16.33 -18.25 3.47
C GLY A 24 -16.03 -16.76 3.29
N GLN A 25 -15.09 -16.38 2.39
CA GLN A 25 -14.81 -14.98 2.11
C GLN A 25 -16.02 -14.27 1.48
N LEU A 26 -16.26 -13.02 1.89
CA LEU A 26 -17.30 -12.14 1.31
C LEU A 26 -17.00 -11.76 -0.14
N ALA A 27 -15.72 -11.58 -0.45
CA ALA A 27 -15.22 -11.33 -1.81
C ALA A 27 -13.76 -11.77 -1.94
N GLY A 28 -13.35 -12.08 -3.17
CA GLY A 28 -11.96 -12.41 -3.49
C GLY A 28 -11.65 -12.06 -4.94
N ALA A 29 -10.46 -11.52 -5.18
CA ALA A 29 -9.99 -11.17 -6.52
C ALA A 29 -8.48 -11.31 -6.64
N THR A 30 -7.99 -11.64 -7.84
CA THR A 30 -6.57 -11.52 -8.19
C THR A 30 -6.26 -10.05 -8.41
N VAL A 31 -5.37 -9.49 -7.57
CA VAL A 31 -5.08 -8.06 -7.52
C VAL A 31 -3.64 -7.71 -7.86
N SER A 32 -2.77 -8.71 -7.98
CA SER A 32 -1.36 -8.51 -8.29
C SER A 32 -0.86 -9.51 -9.33
N ASP A 33 0.12 -9.12 -10.14
CA ASP A 33 0.79 -10.01 -11.09
C ASP A 33 1.89 -10.86 -10.44
N ILE A 34 2.32 -10.47 -9.22
CA ILE A 34 3.33 -11.19 -8.44
C ILE A 34 2.83 -11.53 -7.04
N ARG A 35 3.57 -12.36 -6.31
CA ARG A 35 3.28 -12.68 -4.90
C ARG A 35 3.28 -11.44 -4.04
N ILE A 36 2.26 -11.26 -3.20
CA ILE A 36 2.19 -10.18 -2.22
C ILE A 36 2.90 -10.67 -0.95
N MET A 37 3.94 -9.97 -0.52
CA MET A 37 4.81 -10.41 0.57
C MET A 37 5.08 -9.34 1.63
N THR A 38 4.69 -8.08 1.36
CA THR A 38 4.90 -6.96 2.27
C THR A 38 3.61 -6.62 3.00
N SER A 39 3.73 -5.92 4.12
CA SER A 39 2.55 -5.44 4.86
C SER A 39 1.82 -4.36 4.08
N PRO A 40 0.48 -4.41 4.01
CA PRO A 40 -0.32 -3.35 3.43
C PRO A 40 -0.55 -2.21 4.43
N ALA A 41 -0.96 -1.04 3.91
CA ALA A 41 -1.48 0.08 4.67
C ALA A 41 -2.93 0.37 4.28
N ALA A 42 -3.83 0.41 5.27
CA ALA A 42 -5.22 0.80 5.07
C ALA A 42 -5.46 2.22 5.57
N TYR A 43 -6.24 3.01 4.83
CA TYR A 43 -6.57 4.38 5.18
C TYR A 43 -7.93 4.79 4.57
N PRO A 44 -8.66 5.74 5.19
CA PRO A 44 -9.93 6.22 4.67
C PRO A 44 -9.74 7.23 3.53
N VAL A 45 -10.65 7.21 2.55
CA VAL A 45 -10.82 8.25 1.53
C VAL A 45 -12.33 8.48 1.33
N GLY A 46 -12.86 9.55 1.87
CA GLY A 46 -14.30 9.77 1.92
C GLY A 46 -15.00 8.65 2.71
N ASN A 47 -15.96 7.99 2.10
CA ASN A 47 -16.70 6.87 2.70
C ASN A 47 -16.11 5.49 2.37
N ASP A 48 -14.99 5.45 1.65
CA ASP A 48 -14.35 4.22 1.22
C ASP A 48 -13.06 3.94 2.02
N ILE A 49 -12.63 2.68 2.04
CA ILE A 49 -11.33 2.30 2.58
C ILE A 49 -10.40 1.98 1.41
N PHE A 50 -9.24 2.62 1.42
CA PHE A 50 -8.17 2.34 0.47
C PHE A 50 -7.11 1.48 1.13
N VAL A 51 -6.51 0.57 0.36
CA VAL A 51 -5.47 -0.34 0.86
C VAL A 51 -4.31 -0.40 -0.13
N ALA A 52 -3.17 0.13 0.31
CA ALA A 52 -1.92 0.16 -0.46
C ALA A 52 -1.07 -1.07 -0.16
N PHE A 53 -0.52 -1.71 -1.18
CA PHE A 53 0.44 -2.81 -1.03
C PHE A 53 1.49 -2.79 -2.16
N GLN A 54 2.68 -3.32 -1.86
CA GLN A 54 3.73 -3.48 -2.86
C GLN A 54 3.40 -4.59 -3.84
N GLY A 55 3.46 -4.28 -5.11
CA GLY A 55 3.26 -5.20 -6.24
C GLY A 55 2.61 -4.53 -7.43
N PRO A 56 2.88 -5.03 -8.66
CA PRO A 56 2.19 -4.58 -9.86
C PRO A 56 0.75 -5.07 -9.86
N GLY A 57 -0.19 -4.14 -10.03
CA GLY A 57 -1.62 -4.43 -10.07
C GLY A 57 -2.06 -5.03 -11.40
N THR A 58 -3.01 -5.97 -11.33
CA THR A 58 -3.59 -6.61 -12.53
C THR A 58 -4.51 -5.67 -13.32
N GLN A 59 -5.11 -4.68 -12.68
CA GLN A 59 -6.13 -3.78 -13.24
C GLN A 59 -5.81 -2.30 -12.93
N CYS A 60 -4.57 -1.89 -13.17
CA CYS A 60 -4.19 -0.50 -12.97
C CYS A 60 -4.91 0.41 -13.97
N PRO A 61 -5.62 1.45 -13.51
CA PRO A 61 -6.26 2.42 -14.39
C PRO A 61 -5.21 3.32 -15.06
N GLY A 62 -5.46 3.71 -16.31
CA GLY A 62 -4.65 4.67 -17.06
C GLY A 62 -3.49 4.09 -17.87
N PRO A 63 -2.88 4.89 -18.73
CA PRO A 63 -1.69 4.53 -19.50
C PRO A 63 -0.46 4.53 -18.59
N GLY A 64 0.29 3.46 -18.62
CA GLY A 64 1.48 3.28 -17.77
C GLY A 64 1.11 2.54 -16.49
N LYS A 65 1.09 1.23 -16.58
CA LYS A 65 0.90 0.36 -15.40
C LYS A 65 1.99 0.67 -14.39
N GLY A 66 1.60 1.21 -13.23
CA GLY A 66 2.48 1.37 -12.09
C GLY A 66 3.04 0.00 -11.69
N ASN A 67 4.35 -0.16 -11.73
CA ASN A 67 4.98 -1.47 -11.61
C ASN A 67 5.41 -1.83 -10.19
N GLY A 68 4.98 -1.13 -9.15
CA GLY A 68 5.51 -1.40 -7.83
C GLY A 68 4.57 -1.18 -6.65
N LEU A 69 3.55 -0.36 -6.82
CA LEU A 69 2.55 -0.06 -5.80
C LEU A 69 1.15 -0.19 -6.38
N THR A 70 0.28 -0.92 -5.70
CA THR A 70 -1.14 -1.03 -6.05
C THR A 70 -1.97 -0.59 -4.88
N VAL A 71 -3.02 0.17 -5.15
CA VAL A 71 -3.99 0.60 -4.16
C VAL A 71 -5.38 0.13 -4.55
N LEU A 72 -5.97 -0.66 -3.67
CA LEU A 72 -7.35 -1.12 -3.77
C LEU A 72 -8.28 -0.10 -3.11
N LYS A 73 -9.45 0.07 -3.68
CA LYS A 73 -10.60 0.76 -3.11
C LYS A 73 -11.64 -0.27 -2.70
N ILE A 74 -12.07 -0.22 -1.45
CA ILE A 74 -13.13 -1.04 -0.89
C ILE A 74 -14.28 -0.12 -0.55
N SER A 75 -15.41 -0.32 -1.23
CA SER A 75 -16.63 0.46 -1.04
C SER A 75 -17.69 -0.39 -0.37
N GLY A 76 -18.45 0.24 0.54
CA GLY A 76 -19.61 -0.37 1.17
C GLY A 76 -20.71 -0.72 0.17
N GLY A 77 -21.69 -1.48 0.64
CA GLY A 77 -22.85 -1.93 -0.14
C GLY A 77 -23.07 -3.43 -0.06
N SER A 78 -24.12 -3.90 -0.70
CA SER A 78 -24.43 -5.34 -0.81
C SER A 78 -24.63 -5.67 -2.30
N PRO A 79 -23.68 -6.35 -2.95
CA PRO A 79 -22.42 -6.83 -2.41
C PRO A 79 -21.36 -5.75 -2.20
N LEU A 80 -20.37 -6.03 -1.35
CA LEU A 80 -19.15 -5.22 -1.21
C LEU A 80 -18.40 -5.16 -2.54
N LYS A 81 -17.82 -3.99 -2.84
CA LYS A 81 -17.01 -3.79 -4.06
C LYS A 81 -15.55 -3.60 -3.70
N MET A 82 -14.68 -4.30 -4.43
CA MET A 82 -13.23 -4.16 -4.33
C MET A 82 -12.65 -3.97 -5.74
N ASN A 83 -12.04 -2.82 -6.00
CA ASN A 83 -11.45 -2.47 -7.29
C ASN A 83 -10.07 -1.85 -7.09
N THR A 84 -9.22 -1.86 -8.12
CA THR A 84 -8.00 -1.06 -8.11
C THR A 84 -8.37 0.41 -8.27
N ALA A 85 -7.96 1.24 -7.29
CA ALA A 85 -8.16 2.69 -7.34
C ALA A 85 -7.11 3.36 -8.21
N TRP A 86 -5.84 3.06 -7.94
CA TRP A 86 -4.70 3.60 -8.67
C TRP A 86 -3.46 2.70 -8.47
N CYS A 87 -2.42 2.95 -9.26
CA CYS A 87 -1.13 2.28 -9.15
C CYS A 87 0.00 3.29 -9.24
N GLY A 88 1.07 3.08 -8.48
CA GLY A 88 2.27 3.90 -8.46
C GLY A 88 3.49 3.17 -9.02
N GLY A 89 4.37 3.90 -9.71
CA GLY A 89 5.63 3.38 -10.23
C GLY A 89 6.73 3.48 -9.18
N LEU A 90 7.30 2.34 -8.80
CA LEU A 90 8.55 2.22 -8.04
C LEU A 90 9.15 0.85 -8.29
N SER A 91 10.43 0.69 -7.94
CA SER A 91 11.10 -0.62 -7.96
C SER A 91 11.57 -0.97 -6.56
N GLY A 92 11.29 -2.19 -6.08
CA GLY A 92 11.74 -2.68 -4.78
C GLY A 92 10.62 -3.27 -3.93
N ARG A 93 10.93 -3.62 -2.66
CA ARG A 93 10.09 -4.47 -1.82
C ARG A 93 9.91 -3.92 -0.40
N GLY A 94 9.56 -2.65 -0.27
CA GLY A 94 9.19 -2.04 1.01
C GLY A 94 7.73 -2.28 1.37
N SER A 95 7.41 -2.20 2.66
CA SER A 95 6.03 -2.16 3.14
C SER A 95 5.49 -0.74 3.06
N ALA A 96 4.21 -0.59 2.71
CA ALA A 96 3.56 0.70 2.68
C ALA A 96 3.15 1.17 4.09
N VAL A 97 3.16 2.49 4.32
CA VAL A 97 2.45 3.15 5.41
C VAL A 97 1.61 4.28 4.85
N ALA A 98 0.56 4.66 5.54
CA ALA A 98 -0.25 5.81 5.19
C ALA A 98 -0.26 6.82 6.34
N THR A 99 -0.15 8.10 6.01
CA THR A 99 -0.32 9.23 6.93
C THR A 99 -1.50 10.08 6.49
N THR A 100 -2.14 10.73 7.45
CA THR A 100 -3.23 11.67 7.23
C THR A 100 -3.03 12.88 8.14
N THR A 101 -3.66 14.00 7.85
CA THR A 101 -3.55 15.21 8.68
C THR A 101 -4.31 15.07 10.00
N ASP A 102 -5.48 14.42 9.98
CA ASP A 102 -6.43 14.36 11.09
C ASP A 102 -7.05 12.96 11.29
N GLY A 103 -6.38 11.93 10.76
CA GLY A 103 -6.91 10.57 10.69
C GLY A 103 -7.75 10.30 9.43
N HIS A 104 -8.11 11.33 8.65
CA HIS A 104 -9.02 11.20 7.51
C HIS A 104 -8.58 11.99 6.27
N SER A 105 -8.07 13.21 6.44
CA SER A 105 -7.78 14.14 5.34
C SER A 105 -6.37 14.00 4.81
N ASN A 106 -6.19 14.37 3.53
CA ASN A 106 -4.89 14.43 2.86
C ASN A 106 -4.05 13.16 3.02
N PRO A 107 -4.57 11.98 2.69
CA PRO A 107 -3.80 10.76 2.83
C PRO A 107 -2.57 10.78 1.93
N ILE A 108 -1.43 10.39 2.48
CA ILE A 108 -0.18 10.17 1.74
C ILE A 108 0.25 8.73 1.98
N VAL A 109 0.50 8.01 0.90
CA VAL A 109 1.07 6.66 0.94
C VAL A 109 2.57 6.74 0.77
N TRP A 110 3.31 6.27 1.76
CA TRP A 110 4.76 6.19 1.77
C TRP A 110 5.20 4.75 1.56
N ILE A 111 6.21 4.56 0.71
CA ILE A 111 6.76 3.24 0.42
C ILE A 111 8.24 3.34 0.05
N LEU A 112 9.01 2.31 0.40
CA LEU A 112 10.42 2.20 0.11
C LEU A 112 10.65 1.27 -1.08
N GLY A 113 11.47 1.69 -2.02
CA GLY A 113 11.98 0.86 -3.10
C GLY A 113 13.19 0.01 -2.67
N ALA A 114 13.06 -0.67 -1.53
CA ALA A 114 14.16 -1.42 -0.91
C ALA A 114 14.70 -2.52 -1.83
N GLU A 115 16.04 -2.64 -1.86
CA GLU A 115 16.80 -3.60 -2.68
C GLU A 115 16.61 -3.42 -4.20
N SER A 116 16.17 -2.23 -4.65
CA SER A 116 16.12 -1.88 -6.06
C SER A 116 16.43 -0.39 -6.28
N ASP A 117 15.45 0.51 -6.37
CA ASP A 117 15.73 1.93 -6.53
C ASP A 117 16.23 2.60 -5.24
N ASN A 118 15.99 1.96 -4.10
CA ASN A 118 16.45 2.38 -2.78
C ASN A 118 16.04 3.80 -2.40
N ARG A 119 14.84 4.21 -2.77
CA ARG A 119 14.28 5.54 -2.50
C ARG A 119 13.04 5.43 -1.63
N LEU A 120 12.75 6.50 -0.88
CA LEU A 120 11.46 6.73 -0.28
C LEU A 120 10.58 7.45 -1.31
N HIS A 121 9.39 6.94 -1.55
CA HIS A 121 8.37 7.55 -2.40
C HIS A 121 7.15 7.92 -1.58
N GLY A 122 6.58 9.10 -1.84
CA GLY A 122 5.31 9.56 -1.30
C GLY A 122 4.32 9.84 -2.42
N PHE A 123 3.12 9.27 -2.30
CA PHE A 123 2.03 9.42 -3.26
C PHE A 123 0.79 9.99 -2.58
N ARG A 124 0.04 10.85 -3.27
CA ARG A 124 -1.31 11.22 -2.81
C ARG A 124 -2.16 9.96 -2.71
N GLY A 125 -2.74 9.72 -1.53
CA GLY A 125 -3.46 8.48 -1.26
C GLY A 125 -4.77 8.36 -2.04
N ASP A 126 -5.38 9.49 -2.41
CA ASP A 126 -6.64 9.56 -3.16
C ASP A 126 -6.46 9.36 -4.67
N THR A 127 -5.38 9.90 -5.24
CA THR A 127 -5.18 9.98 -6.70
C THR A 127 -4.02 9.15 -7.23
N GLY A 128 -3.04 8.80 -6.38
CA GLY A 128 -1.80 8.13 -6.79
C GLY A 128 -0.78 9.06 -7.44
N GLU A 129 -0.98 10.39 -7.37
CA GLU A 129 0.01 11.37 -7.83
C GLU A 129 1.28 11.25 -6.99
N LEU A 130 2.43 11.13 -7.66
CA LEU A 130 3.74 11.14 -7.00
C LEU A 130 4.06 12.54 -6.48
N ILE A 131 4.20 12.67 -5.15
CA ILE A 131 4.47 13.96 -4.49
C ILE A 131 5.97 14.16 -4.29
N VAL A 132 6.66 13.09 -3.85
CA VAL A 132 8.07 13.16 -3.49
C VAL A 132 8.79 11.85 -3.75
N THR A 133 10.04 11.96 -4.16
CA THR A 133 11.00 10.87 -4.22
C THR A 133 12.29 11.34 -3.57
N SER A 134 12.81 10.61 -2.60
CA SER A 134 14.07 10.94 -1.94
C SER A 134 15.28 10.66 -2.84
N GLU A 135 16.45 11.16 -2.46
CA GLU A 135 17.71 10.61 -2.94
C GLU A 135 17.85 9.13 -2.54
N PRO A 136 18.70 8.36 -3.23
CA PRO A 136 18.93 6.96 -2.87
C PRO A 136 19.44 6.81 -1.43
N LEU A 137 18.86 5.87 -0.70
CA LEU A 137 19.18 5.54 0.68
C LEU A 137 19.98 4.25 0.71
N SER A 138 21.17 4.26 1.32
CA SER A 138 22.00 3.06 1.42
C SER A 138 21.56 2.15 2.56
N GLY A 139 21.67 0.82 2.36
CA GLY A 139 21.40 -0.17 3.40
C GLY A 139 19.93 -0.50 3.61
N LEU A 140 19.04 -0.16 2.66
CA LEU A 140 17.65 -0.60 2.71
C LEU A 140 17.55 -2.09 2.45
N ARG A 141 16.70 -2.77 3.24
CA ARG A 141 16.39 -4.20 3.09
C ARG A 141 14.92 -4.40 2.73
N HIS A 142 14.61 -5.47 2.04
CA HIS A 142 13.23 -5.85 1.76
C HIS A 142 12.40 -6.00 3.06
N PHE A 143 11.10 -5.76 2.97
CA PHE A 143 10.15 -5.76 4.08
C PHE A 143 10.31 -4.61 5.09
N GLN A 144 11.23 -3.69 4.89
CA GLN A 144 11.29 -2.50 5.72
C GLN A 144 10.00 -1.70 5.64
N THR A 145 9.57 -1.24 6.82
CA THR A 145 8.38 -0.40 6.98
C THR A 145 8.84 0.93 7.60
N PRO A 146 8.54 2.08 7.00
CA PRO A 146 8.76 3.37 7.63
C PRO A 146 7.95 3.51 8.91
N ILE A 147 8.41 4.34 9.83
CA ILE A 147 7.65 4.74 11.02
C ILE A 147 7.31 6.22 10.88
N ALA A 148 6.02 6.55 10.95
CA ALA A 148 5.53 7.92 10.90
C ALA A 148 5.26 8.45 12.31
N THR A 149 5.68 9.69 12.57
CA THR A 149 5.29 10.54 13.69
C THR A 149 4.56 11.78 13.15
N PRO A 150 4.00 12.65 13.99
CA PRO A 150 3.28 13.84 13.49
C PRO A 150 4.10 14.76 12.58
N ASP A 151 5.44 14.77 12.73
CA ASP A 151 6.34 15.69 12.03
C ASP A 151 7.44 15.01 11.22
N ARG A 152 7.56 13.69 11.29
CA ARG A 152 8.68 12.96 10.66
C ARG A 152 8.32 11.56 10.20
N LEU A 153 9.08 11.12 9.19
CA LEU A 153 9.20 9.71 8.80
C LEU A 153 10.61 9.21 9.16
N TYR A 154 10.66 8.05 9.79
CA TYR A 154 11.91 7.35 10.08
C TYR A 154 12.01 6.08 9.25
N VAL A 155 13.19 5.85 8.70
CA VAL A 155 13.51 4.66 7.90
C VAL A 155 14.75 4.01 8.48
N GLY A 156 14.62 2.79 8.98
CA GLY A 156 15.75 1.97 9.41
C GLY A 156 16.54 1.48 8.19
N ALA A 157 17.85 1.35 8.34
CA ALA A 157 18.76 0.80 7.35
C ALA A 157 19.96 0.14 8.04
N ASP A 158 20.82 -0.54 7.28
CA ASP A 158 22.02 -1.16 7.84
C ASP A 158 22.90 -0.10 8.52
N GLY A 159 23.03 -0.18 9.85
CA GLY A 159 23.89 0.68 10.66
C GLY A 159 23.48 2.15 10.75
N ARG A 160 22.24 2.52 10.32
CA ARG A 160 21.75 3.90 10.36
C ARG A 160 20.23 4.01 10.37
N VAL A 161 19.74 5.20 10.72
CA VAL A 161 18.35 5.61 10.60
C VAL A 161 18.30 6.91 9.80
N TYR A 162 17.46 6.96 8.79
CA TYR A 162 17.12 8.18 8.06
C TYR A 162 15.89 8.81 8.68
N ALA A 163 15.88 10.14 8.79
CA ALA A 163 14.74 10.92 9.24
C ALA A 163 14.38 11.97 8.19
N PHE A 164 13.11 12.02 7.81
CA PHE A 164 12.56 12.99 6.86
C PHE A 164 11.55 13.85 7.62
N SER A 165 11.61 15.17 7.46
CA SER A 165 10.59 16.11 7.96
C SER A 165 9.54 16.37 6.88
N PHE A 166 8.30 16.59 7.31
CA PHE A 166 7.20 17.03 6.44
C PHE A 166 7.20 18.54 6.27
#